data_fca42308f859bcf23613b949532f8715
#
_entry.id   fca42308f859bcf23613b949532f8715
#
_cell.length_a   1.000
_cell.length_b   1.000
_cell.length_c   1.000
_cell.angle_alpha   90.00
_cell.angle_beta   90.00
_cell.angle_gamma   90.00
#
_symmetry.space_group_name_H-M   'P 1'
#
loop_
_entity.id
_entity.type
_entity.pdbx_description
1 polymer ?
#
loop_
_entity_poly.entity_id
_entity_poly.type
_entity_poly.pdbx_seq_one_letter_code
_entity_poly.pdbx_strand_id
1 'polypeptide(L)'
;MGSDSFKSIELSKELFGHPLVGFLTTGQDGKIIQVNPCLADWMGSASDDLTGLRFSDLLTVGGKIYFETHLWPLLRMQRYFDEVALELFCRDGKRMQILANAYEKRDDEGNTQFICFTVFKASDRRTYEQNLKEDKYHAEQKLLEEREIALVREQFIAVLGHDLRNPLSSIMTAASLLSEEDDIEPHQPMIAIIQRSASRMAELINNIMDFARARMGSGLVVDLKPTEIDMVLQHGIDEIAISWPDRVILSEIEIHEPVHCDAHRLAQLLSNLLANALTHGTPDKPVVVRASSKNGFFELSVINQGIPIPSSSIEKLFLPFTREGGRASRQGLGLGLFIASEIARVHHAELSVSSDEQETKFTFRMPLNL
;
A
#
# COMPACT_ATOMS: atom_id res chain seq x y z
N MET A 1 -58.24 -1.20 -47.84
CA MET A 1 -57.74 -0.05 -47.08
C MET A 1 -57.90 -0.20 -45.54
N GLY A 2 -58.49 -1.28 -45.01
CA GLY A 2 -58.73 -1.41 -43.57
C GLY A 2 -57.66 -2.14 -42.73
N SER A 3 -56.80 -3.01 -43.31
CA SER A 3 -55.91 -3.85 -42.54
C SER A 3 -54.57 -3.15 -42.18
N ASP A 4 -54.10 -2.24 -43.04
CA ASP A 4 -52.83 -1.51 -42.74
C ASP A 4 -53.01 -0.41 -41.67
N SER A 5 -54.19 0.18 -41.60
CA SER A 5 -54.51 1.17 -40.57
C SER A 5 -54.62 0.52 -39.18
N PHE A 6 -55.17 -0.70 -39.07
CA PHE A 6 -55.28 -1.47 -37.84
C PHE A 6 -53.90 -1.93 -37.33
N LYS A 7 -53.03 -2.42 -38.18
CA LYS A 7 -51.64 -2.81 -37.84
C LYS A 7 -50.83 -1.61 -37.38
N SER A 8 -51.02 -0.46 -38.00
CA SER A 8 -50.31 0.79 -37.60
C SER A 8 -50.73 1.29 -36.24
N ILE A 9 -52.02 1.15 -35.88
CA ILE A 9 -52.54 1.54 -34.57
C ILE A 9 -52.11 0.58 -33.46
N GLU A 10 -52.04 -0.73 -33.77
CA GLU A 10 -51.59 -1.76 -32.83
C GLU A 10 -50.10 -1.65 -32.55
N LEU A 11 -49.28 -1.45 -33.57
CA LEU A 11 -47.85 -1.21 -33.43
C LEU A 11 -47.55 0.09 -32.65
N SER A 12 -48.32 1.14 -32.85
CA SER A 12 -48.14 2.38 -32.10
C SER A 12 -48.50 2.24 -30.60
N LYS A 13 -49.49 1.40 -30.25
CA LYS A 13 -49.82 1.04 -28.90
C LYS A 13 -48.78 0.20 -28.22
N GLU A 14 -48.18 -0.77 -28.91
CA GLU A 14 -47.08 -1.61 -28.42
C GLU A 14 -45.82 -0.76 -28.15
N LEU A 15 -45.45 0.11 -29.10
CA LEU A 15 -44.29 1.01 -28.93
C LEU A 15 -44.49 1.97 -27.74
N PHE A 16 -45.70 2.49 -27.58
CA PHE A 16 -46.01 3.36 -26.43
C PHE A 16 -46.03 2.57 -25.11
N GLY A 17 -46.39 1.29 -25.13
CA GLY A 17 -46.39 0.39 -23.97
C GLY A 17 -45.02 -0.23 -23.63
N HIS A 18 -43.91 0.22 -24.26
CA HIS A 18 -42.57 -0.36 -24.05
C HIS A 18 -42.14 -0.36 -22.59
N PRO A 19 -41.73 -1.50 -22.02
CA PRO A 19 -41.48 -1.62 -20.58
C PRO A 19 -40.19 -1.00 -20.07
N LEU A 20 -39.29 -0.59 -20.96
CA LEU A 20 -37.96 -0.07 -20.60
C LEU A 20 -37.75 1.41 -20.90
N VAL A 21 -38.73 2.06 -21.51
CA VAL A 21 -38.66 3.46 -21.92
C VAL A 21 -39.87 4.23 -21.42
N GLY A 22 -39.60 5.27 -20.69
CA GLY A 22 -40.68 6.23 -20.33
C GLY A 22 -40.99 7.14 -21.51
N PHE A 23 -42.26 7.26 -21.87
CA PHE A 23 -42.79 8.19 -22.86
C PHE A 23 -43.83 9.12 -22.28
N LEU A 24 -43.73 10.37 -22.68
CA LEU A 24 -44.84 11.32 -22.45
C LEU A 24 -44.91 12.32 -23.61
N THR A 25 -46.10 12.85 -23.80
CA THR A 25 -46.33 13.96 -24.74
C THR A 25 -46.93 15.15 -23.98
N THR A 26 -46.52 16.34 -24.41
CA THR A 26 -47.07 17.60 -23.83
C THR A 26 -47.63 18.48 -24.93
N GLY A 27 -48.53 19.37 -24.55
CA GLY A 27 -49.00 20.48 -25.39
C GLY A 27 -47.96 21.58 -25.53
N GLN A 28 -48.31 22.61 -26.29
CA GLN A 28 -47.48 23.80 -26.49
C GLN A 28 -47.17 24.54 -25.17
N ASP A 29 -48.04 24.43 -24.17
CA ASP A 29 -47.92 25.02 -22.84
C ASP A 29 -47.05 24.16 -21.89
N GLY A 30 -46.51 23.03 -22.36
CA GLY A 30 -45.70 22.09 -21.59
C GLY A 30 -46.49 21.17 -20.66
N LYS A 31 -47.85 21.21 -20.70
CA LYS A 31 -48.66 20.30 -19.93
C LYS A 31 -48.73 18.92 -20.58
N ILE A 32 -48.63 17.88 -19.74
CA ILE A 32 -48.68 16.48 -20.12
C ILE A 32 -50.08 16.15 -20.64
N ILE A 33 -50.16 15.67 -21.86
CA ILE A 33 -51.34 15.16 -22.53
C ILE A 33 -51.48 13.67 -22.32
N GLN A 34 -50.39 12.94 -22.41
CA GLN A 34 -50.33 11.50 -22.30
C GLN A 34 -49.00 11.04 -21.72
N VAL A 35 -49.05 10.00 -20.92
CA VAL A 35 -47.88 9.33 -20.34
C VAL A 35 -48.04 7.81 -20.48
N ASN A 36 -46.95 7.09 -20.78
CA ASN A 36 -47.01 5.63 -20.90
C ASN A 36 -46.99 4.97 -19.50
N PRO A 37 -47.52 3.73 -19.39
CA PRO A 37 -47.51 2.99 -18.12
C PRO A 37 -46.13 2.87 -17.47
N CYS A 38 -45.08 2.66 -18.28
CA CYS A 38 -43.71 2.52 -17.79
C CYS A 38 -43.22 3.74 -16.98
N LEU A 39 -43.46 4.96 -17.49
CA LEU A 39 -43.06 6.18 -16.76
C LEU A 39 -43.94 6.41 -15.54
N ALA A 40 -45.25 6.12 -15.66
CA ALA A 40 -46.17 6.21 -14.54
C ALA A 40 -45.77 5.29 -13.37
N ASP A 41 -45.43 4.03 -13.68
CA ASP A 41 -44.93 3.05 -12.72
C ASP A 41 -43.62 3.53 -12.07
N TRP A 42 -42.71 4.08 -12.86
CA TRP A 42 -41.44 4.62 -12.32
C TRP A 42 -41.66 5.79 -11.36
N MET A 43 -42.66 6.63 -11.68
CA MET A 43 -43.01 7.75 -10.81
C MET A 43 -43.82 7.32 -9.56
N GLY A 44 -44.32 6.08 -9.53
CA GLY A 44 -45.22 5.59 -8.48
C GLY A 44 -46.59 6.29 -8.50
N SER A 45 -47.08 6.70 -9.71
CA SER A 45 -48.33 7.47 -9.89
C SER A 45 -49.16 6.82 -10.99
N ALA A 46 -50.48 7.03 -10.97
CA ALA A 46 -51.31 6.66 -12.09
C ALA A 46 -51.09 7.62 -13.25
N SER A 47 -51.27 7.15 -14.50
CA SER A 47 -51.14 8.00 -15.69
C SER A 47 -52.01 9.22 -15.67
N ASP A 48 -53.23 9.07 -15.13
CA ASP A 48 -54.22 10.17 -14.99
C ASP A 48 -53.76 11.24 -13.97
N ASP A 49 -53.03 10.85 -12.92
CA ASP A 49 -52.45 11.79 -11.92
C ASP A 49 -51.36 12.69 -12.51
N LEU A 50 -50.67 12.22 -13.55
CA LEU A 50 -49.59 12.93 -14.24
C LEU A 50 -50.12 13.83 -15.36
N THR A 51 -51.29 13.52 -15.91
CA THR A 51 -51.91 14.29 -16.99
C THR A 51 -52.31 15.70 -16.49
N GLY A 52 -52.00 16.71 -17.28
CA GLY A 52 -52.25 18.13 -16.92
C GLY A 52 -51.15 18.80 -16.11
N LEU A 53 -50.22 18.04 -15.47
CA LEU A 53 -49.04 18.60 -14.86
C LEU A 53 -48.06 19.05 -15.95
N ARG A 54 -47.10 19.92 -15.62
CA ARG A 54 -46.00 20.22 -16.52
C ARG A 54 -44.88 19.19 -16.34
N PHE A 55 -44.14 18.89 -17.41
CA PHE A 55 -42.97 18.01 -17.29
C PHE A 55 -41.95 18.57 -16.26
N SER A 56 -41.80 19.90 -16.20
CA SER A 56 -40.93 20.53 -15.21
C SER A 56 -41.38 20.29 -13.74
N ASP A 57 -42.63 20.00 -13.51
CA ASP A 57 -43.13 19.72 -12.14
C ASP A 57 -42.79 18.32 -11.66
N LEU A 58 -42.37 17.42 -12.56
CA LEU A 58 -41.85 16.08 -12.24
C LEU A 58 -40.37 16.10 -11.84
N LEU A 59 -39.67 17.21 -12.06
CA LEU A 59 -38.25 17.34 -11.81
C LEU A 59 -37.97 17.80 -10.37
N THR A 60 -36.78 17.50 -9.88
CA THR A 60 -36.26 18.13 -8.65
C THR A 60 -36.14 19.67 -8.85
N VAL A 61 -36.08 20.41 -7.73
CA VAL A 61 -36.01 21.89 -7.78
C VAL A 61 -34.89 22.38 -8.70
N GLY A 62 -33.67 21.77 -8.60
CA GLY A 62 -32.57 22.13 -9.47
C GLY A 62 -32.80 21.74 -10.93
N GLY A 63 -33.36 20.56 -11.18
CA GLY A 63 -33.76 20.07 -12.51
C GLY A 63 -34.81 20.96 -13.16
N LYS A 64 -35.81 21.42 -12.38
CA LYS A 64 -36.84 22.34 -12.84
C LYS A 64 -36.27 23.68 -13.31
N ILE A 65 -35.42 24.29 -12.48
CA ILE A 65 -34.75 25.55 -12.83
C ILE A 65 -33.95 25.39 -14.12
N TYR A 66 -33.14 24.34 -14.21
CA TYR A 66 -32.31 24.07 -15.38
C TYR A 66 -33.16 23.83 -16.64
N PHE A 67 -34.26 23.07 -16.50
CA PHE A 67 -35.19 22.83 -17.62
C PHE A 67 -35.83 24.12 -18.12
N GLU A 68 -36.37 24.94 -17.24
CA GLU A 68 -37.05 26.18 -17.59
C GLU A 68 -36.11 27.26 -18.17
N THR A 69 -34.88 27.34 -17.66
CA THR A 69 -33.96 28.39 -18.06
C THR A 69 -33.10 28.01 -19.28
N HIS A 70 -32.85 26.72 -19.51
CA HIS A 70 -31.93 26.26 -20.57
C HIS A 70 -32.63 25.34 -21.58
N LEU A 71 -33.27 24.27 -21.13
CA LEU A 71 -33.76 23.24 -22.03
C LEU A 71 -35.07 23.66 -22.75
N TRP A 72 -35.98 24.34 -22.05
CA TRP A 72 -37.18 24.80 -22.67
C TRP A 72 -36.97 25.86 -23.76
N PRO A 73 -36.13 26.90 -23.56
CA PRO A 73 -35.71 27.81 -24.64
C PRO A 73 -35.01 27.09 -25.79
N LEU A 74 -34.08 26.16 -25.46
CA LEU A 74 -33.35 25.38 -26.45
C LEU A 74 -34.31 24.57 -27.36
N LEU A 75 -35.26 23.87 -26.73
CA LEU A 75 -36.28 23.08 -27.45
C LEU A 75 -37.13 23.96 -28.38
N ARG A 76 -37.45 25.20 -27.97
CA ARG A 76 -38.24 26.16 -28.81
C ARG A 76 -37.39 26.68 -29.98
N MET A 77 -36.06 26.79 -29.82
CA MET A 77 -35.16 27.29 -30.88
C MET A 77 -34.79 26.21 -31.88
N GLN A 78 -34.28 25.05 -31.41
CA GLN A 78 -33.80 24.00 -32.29
C GLN A 78 -34.71 22.79 -32.45
N ARG A 79 -35.86 22.77 -31.75
CA ARG A 79 -36.92 21.76 -31.82
C ARG A 79 -36.62 20.42 -31.16
N TYR A 80 -35.46 20.21 -30.61
CA TYR A 80 -35.08 18.99 -29.90
C TYR A 80 -33.97 19.25 -28.90
N PHE A 81 -33.81 18.32 -27.97
CA PHE A 81 -32.60 18.03 -27.23
C PHE A 81 -32.49 16.53 -27.01
N ASP A 82 -31.27 16.01 -26.83
CA ASP A 82 -30.97 14.61 -26.63
C ASP A 82 -29.96 14.39 -25.52
N GLU A 83 -30.04 13.21 -24.91
CA GLU A 83 -29.13 12.70 -23.86
C GLU A 83 -28.91 13.66 -22.68
N VAL A 84 -29.94 14.43 -22.31
CA VAL A 84 -29.83 15.35 -21.18
C VAL A 84 -30.09 14.61 -19.86
N ALA A 85 -29.13 14.66 -18.94
CA ALA A 85 -29.27 14.10 -17.62
C ALA A 85 -30.15 15.00 -16.74
N LEU A 86 -31.25 14.45 -16.25
CA LEU A 86 -32.21 15.12 -15.35
C LEU A 86 -32.51 14.21 -14.15
N GLU A 87 -33.19 14.76 -13.15
CA GLU A 87 -33.60 14.04 -11.96
C GLU A 87 -35.09 14.22 -11.71
N LEU A 88 -35.85 13.11 -11.78
CA LEU A 88 -37.24 13.08 -11.46
C LEU A 88 -37.44 12.93 -9.94
N PHE A 89 -38.52 13.54 -9.43
CA PHE A 89 -38.98 13.41 -8.06
C PHE A 89 -40.20 12.49 -8.01
N CYS A 90 -40.00 11.25 -7.52
CA CYS A 90 -41.04 10.23 -7.46
C CYS A 90 -42.01 10.46 -6.28
N ARG A 91 -43.24 9.92 -6.36
CA ARG A 91 -44.27 10.04 -5.32
C ARG A 91 -43.83 9.47 -3.96
N ASP A 92 -42.97 8.46 -3.94
CA ASP A 92 -42.37 7.86 -2.72
C ASP A 92 -41.29 8.72 -2.05
N GLY A 93 -41.01 9.91 -2.58
CA GLY A 93 -39.95 10.82 -2.12
C GLY A 93 -38.56 10.51 -2.65
N LYS A 94 -38.40 9.45 -3.43
CA LYS A 94 -37.10 9.11 -4.04
C LYS A 94 -36.83 9.98 -5.25
N ARG A 95 -35.54 10.17 -5.50
CA ARG A 95 -35.03 10.83 -6.70
C ARG A 95 -34.54 9.79 -7.68
N MET A 96 -34.99 9.90 -8.92
CA MET A 96 -34.61 9.00 -9.98
C MET A 96 -33.84 9.75 -11.07
N GLN A 97 -32.62 9.33 -11.30
CA GLN A 97 -31.81 9.89 -12.38
C GLN A 97 -32.24 9.32 -13.73
N ILE A 98 -32.37 10.19 -14.71
CA ILE A 98 -32.83 9.86 -16.04
C ILE A 98 -31.97 10.54 -17.10
N LEU A 99 -31.93 9.94 -18.29
CA LEU A 99 -31.58 10.60 -19.52
C LEU A 99 -32.85 10.90 -20.29
N ALA A 100 -33.03 12.16 -20.65
CA ALA A 100 -34.23 12.62 -21.37
C ALA A 100 -33.87 13.15 -22.76
N ASN A 101 -34.66 12.76 -23.73
CA ASN A 101 -34.69 13.37 -25.05
C ASN A 101 -36.03 14.03 -25.23
N ALA A 102 -36.09 15.12 -25.99
CA ALA A 102 -37.35 15.78 -26.36
C ALA A 102 -37.33 16.20 -27.84
N TYR A 103 -38.48 16.15 -28.45
CA TYR A 103 -38.68 16.55 -29.83
C TYR A 103 -40.03 17.28 -29.98
N GLU A 104 -40.04 18.48 -30.60
CA GLU A 104 -41.20 19.28 -30.91
C GLU A 104 -41.71 18.95 -32.32
N LYS A 105 -42.91 18.42 -32.39
CA LYS A 105 -43.64 18.23 -33.67
C LYS A 105 -44.45 19.46 -33.98
N ARG A 106 -44.32 19.99 -35.22
CA ARG A 106 -45.09 21.11 -35.75
C ARG A 106 -46.00 20.67 -36.88
N ASP A 107 -47.07 21.38 -37.09
CA ASP A 107 -47.93 21.24 -38.24
C ASP A 107 -47.34 21.96 -39.49
N ASP A 108 -48.02 21.90 -40.65
CA ASP A 108 -47.59 22.49 -41.87
C ASP A 108 -47.61 24.03 -41.83
N GLU A 109 -48.34 24.60 -40.89
CA GLU A 109 -48.44 26.07 -40.62
C GLU A 109 -47.35 26.56 -39.65
N GLY A 110 -46.55 25.62 -39.08
CA GLY A 110 -45.43 25.93 -38.15
C GLY A 110 -45.88 25.98 -36.66
N ASN A 111 -47.15 25.69 -36.34
CA ASN A 111 -47.61 25.68 -34.96
C ASN A 111 -47.21 24.35 -34.27
N THR A 112 -46.90 24.41 -32.99
CA THR A 112 -46.58 23.24 -32.17
C THR A 112 -47.80 22.34 -32.05
N GLN A 113 -47.70 21.13 -32.59
CA GLN A 113 -48.75 20.11 -32.48
C GLN A 113 -48.63 19.36 -31.14
N PHE A 114 -47.46 18.90 -30.79
CA PHE A 114 -47.10 18.30 -29.48
C PHE A 114 -45.57 18.29 -29.31
N ILE A 115 -45.16 18.05 -28.06
CA ILE A 115 -43.73 17.77 -27.71
C ILE A 115 -43.68 16.36 -27.15
N CYS A 116 -42.84 15.50 -27.70
CA CYS A 116 -42.63 14.16 -27.26
C CYS A 116 -41.33 14.08 -26.43
N PHE A 117 -41.41 13.46 -25.27
CA PHE A 117 -40.28 13.14 -24.41
C PHE A 117 -40.09 11.65 -24.34
N THR A 118 -38.80 11.21 -24.45
CA THR A 118 -38.39 9.85 -24.14
C THR A 118 -37.43 9.88 -22.98
N VAL A 119 -37.64 8.98 -22.03
CA VAL A 119 -36.95 8.98 -20.74
C VAL A 119 -36.36 7.58 -20.49
N PHE A 120 -35.10 7.53 -20.15
CA PHE A 120 -34.38 6.31 -19.77
C PHE A 120 -33.86 6.41 -18.35
N LYS A 121 -33.95 5.33 -17.56
CA LYS A 121 -33.29 5.30 -16.24
C LYS A 121 -31.77 5.36 -16.39
N ALA A 122 -31.13 6.32 -15.71
CA ALA A 122 -29.68 6.47 -15.75
C ALA A 122 -28.95 5.78 -14.58
N SER A 123 -29.72 5.20 -13.63
CA SER A 123 -29.17 4.58 -12.42
C SER A 123 -28.20 3.44 -12.66
N ASP A 124 -28.52 2.57 -13.64
CA ASP A 124 -27.70 1.36 -13.89
C ASP A 124 -26.33 1.70 -14.51
N ARG A 125 -26.27 2.69 -15.36
CA ARG A 125 -25.02 3.12 -16.00
C ARG A 125 -24.03 3.75 -14.99
N ARG A 126 -24.50 4.63 -14.11
CA ARG A 126 -23.63 5.26 -13.09
C ARG A 126 -23.10 4.25 -12.09
N THR A 127 -23.95 3.33 -11.62
CA THR A 127 -23.53 2.26 -10.71
C THR A 127 -22.49 1.37 -11.36
N TYR A 128 -22.70 1.02 -12.63
CA TYR A 128 -21.74 0.23 -13.40
C TYR A 128 -20.40 0.95 -13.60
N GLU A 129 -20.42 2.24 -13.97
CA GLU A 129 -19.19 3.06 -14.12
C GLU A 129 -18.45 3.24 -12.80
N GLN A 130 -19.17 3.31 -11.68
CA GLN A 130 -18.57 3.43 -10.35
C GLN A 130 -17.93 2.11 -9.90
N ASN A 131 -18.65 1.01 -10.06
CA ASN A 131 -18.12 -0.33 -9.77
C ASN A 131 -16.87 -0.62 -10.61
N LEU A 132 -16.87 -0.26 -11.90
CA LEU A 132 -15.72 -0.45 -12.79
C LEU A 132 -14.51 0.38 -12.35
N LYS A 133 -14.71 1.60 -11.82
CA LYS A 133 -13.63 2.41 -11.27
C LYS A 133 -13.06 1.82 -9.98
N GLU A 134 -13.91 1.32 -9.11
CA GLU A 134 -13.51 0.65 -7.86
C GLU A 134 -12.74 -0.64 -8.17
N ASP A 135 -13.23 -1.48 -9.07
CA ASP A 135 -12.55 -2.71 -9.50
C ASP A 135 -11.18 -2.41 -10.12
N LYS A 136 -11.10 -1.37 -10.96
CA LYS A 136 -9.83 -0.93 -11.55
C LYS A 136 -8.85 -0.46 -10.48
N TYR A 137 -9.30 0.34 -9.51
CA TYR A 137 -8.47 0.81 -8.41
C TYR A 137 -7.93 -0.36 -7.57
N HIS A 138 -8.78 -1.32 -7.22
CA HIS A 138 -8.36 -2.52 -6.48
C HIS A 138 -7.38 -3.38 -7.27
N ALA A 139 -7.59 -3.54 -8.58
CA ALA A 139 -6.67 -4.27 -9.45
C ALA A 139 -5.29 -3.59 -9.55
N GLU A 140 -5.26 -2.25 -9.65
CA GLU A 140 -4.01 -1.47 -9.67
C GLU A 140 -3.25 -1.57 -8.34
N GLN A 141 -3.93 -1.51 -7.20
CA GLN A 141 -3.31 -1.70 -5.87
C GLN A 141 -2.70 -3.10 -5.74
N LYS A 142 -3.46 -4.13 -6.12
CA LYS A 142 -2.97 -5.51 -6.08
C LYS A 142 -1.75 -5.72 -6.98
N LEU A 143 -1.74 -5.11 -8.16
CA LEU A 143 -0.61 -5.17 -9.08
C LEU A 143 0.64 -4.48 -8.51
N LEU A 144 0.48 -3.37 -7.78
CA LEU A 144 1.58 -2.69 -7.11
C LEU A 144 2.17 -3.57 -6.00
N GLU A 145 1.33 -4.18 -5.17
CA GLU A 145 1.77 -5.11 -4.12
C GLU A 145 2.52 -6.32 -4.71
N GLU A 146 2.00 -6.92 -5.78
CA GLU A 146 2.66 -8.04 -6.46
C GLU A 146 4.02 -7.64 -7.07
N ARG A 147 4.13 -6.43 -7.62
CA ARG A 147 5.40 -5.89 -8.14
C ARG A 147 6.42 -5.65 -7.04
N GLU A 148 6.02 -5.11 -5.90
CA GLU A 148 6.91 -4.92 -4.75
C GLU A 148 7.44 -6.25 -4.24
N ILE A 149 6.57 -7.26 -4.12
CA ILE A 149 6.96 -8.62 -3.73
C ILE A 149 7.94 -9.23 -4.75
N ALA A 150 7.68 -9.05 -6.05
CA ALA A 150 8.55 -9.56 -7.11
C ALA A 150 9.94 -8.90 -7.09
N LEU A 151 10.02 -7.57 -6.91
CA LEU A 151 11.28 -6.84 -6.80
C LEU A 151 12.10 -7.29 -5.60
N VAL A 152 11.45 -7.45 -4.44
CA VAL A 152 12.11 -7.97 -3.23
C VAL A 152 12.64 -9.39 -3.48
N ARG A 153 11.87 -10.24 -4.17
CA ARG A 153 12.28 -11.60 -4.50
C ARG A 153 13.49 -11.64 -5.46
N GLU A 154 13.52 -10.78 -6.48
CA GLU A 154 14.63 -10.68 -7.40
C GLU A 154 15.92 -10.19 -6.71
N GLN A 155 15.82 -9.15 -5.89
CA GLN A 155 16.93 -8.66 -5.08
C GLN A 155 17.44 -9.73 -4.13
N PHE A 156 16.55 -10.46 -3.48
CA PHE A 156 16.85 -11.57 -2.60
C PHE A 156 17.68 -12.66 -3.32
N ILE A 157 17.25 -13.12 -4.51
CA ILE A 157 17.96 -14.15 -5.27
C ILE A 157 19.36 -13.67 -5.71
N ALA A 158 19.46 -12.43 -6.20
CA ALA A 158 20.72 -11.87 -6.66
C ALA A 158 21.75 -11.73 -5.53
N VAL A 159 21.32 -11.21 -4.37
CA VAL A 159 22.20 -11.02 -3.20
C VAL A 159 22.61 -12.35 -2.60
N LEU A 160 21.67 -13.31 -2.45
CA LEU A 160 21.96 -14.66 -2.00
C LEU A 160 23.00 -15.37 -2.85
N GLY A 161 22.84 -15.31 -4.17
CA GLY A 161 23.75 -15.99 -5.10
C GLY A 161 25.18 -15.52 -4.98
N HIS A 162 25.41 -14.23 -4.73
CA HIS A 162 26.74 -13.64 -4.56
C HIS A 162 27.31 -13.90 -3.16
N ASP A 163 26.55 -13.61 -2.12
CA ASP A 163 27.05 -13.55 -0.74
C ASP A 163 27.20 -14.95 -0.09
N LEU A 164 26.50 -15.97 -0.61
CA LEU A 164 26.74 -17.37 -0.26
C LEU A 164 27.91 -18.00 -1.07
N ARG A 165 28.07 -17.59 -2.34
CA ARG A 165 29.17 -18.15 -3.18
C ARG A 165 30.53 -17.76 -2.64
N ASN A 166 30.69 -16.54 -2.10
CA ASN A 166 31.97 -16.04 -1.61
C ASN A 166 32.55 -16.89 -0.46
N PRO A 167 31.88 -17.11 0.67
CA PRO A 167 32.41 -17.97 1.75
C PRO A 167 32.57 -19.42 1.32
N LEU A 168 31.67 -19.94 0.45
CA LEU A 168 31.80 -21.28 -0.08
C LEU A 168 33.07 -21.43 -0.92
N SER A 169 33.35 -20.45 -1.78
CA SER A 169 34.60 -20.46 -2.57
C SER A 169 35.84 -20.40 -1.68
N SER A 170 35.81 -19.62 -0.58
CA SER A 170 36.87 -19.55 0.40
C SER A 170 37.12 -20.89 1.09
N ILE A 171 36.04 -21.59 1.47
CA ILE A 171 36.13 -22.94 2.05
C ILE A 171 36.75 -23.93 1.03
N MET A 172 36.24 -23.91 -0.21
CA MET A 172 36.73 -24.80 -1.27
C MET A 172 38.21 -24.58 -1.56
N THR A 173 38.65 -23.31 -1.69
CA THR A 173 40.05 -22.96 -1.93
C THR A 173 40.95 -23.41 -0.77
N ALA A 174 40.54 -23.13 0.49
CA ALA A 174 41.31 -23.54 1.65
C ALA A 174 41.38 -25.08 1.79
N ALA A 175 40.29 -25.78 1.48
CA ALA A 175 40.24 -27.25 1.49
C ALA A 175 41.11 -27.86 0.37
N SER A 176 41.11 -27.24 -0.84
CA SER A 176 42.00 -27.71 -1.93
C SER A 176 43.48 -27.55 -1.57
N LEU A 177 43.84 -26.38 -0.99
CA LEU A 177 45.24 -26.17 -0.53
C LEU A 177 45.65 -27.18 0.54
N LEU A 178 44.74 -27.51 1.48
CA LEU A 178 45.01 -28.54 2.48
C LEU A 178 45.17 -29.95 1.88
N SER A 179 44.60 -30.21 0.70
CA SER A 179 44.69 -31.53 0.05
C SER A 179 45.90 -31.68 -0.86
N GLU A 180 46.59 -30.59 -1.23
CA GLU A 180 47.73 -30.57 -2.11
C GLU A 180 49.08 -30.57 -1.37
N GLU A 181 49.10 -30.26 -0.07
CA GLU A 181 50.32 -30.24 0.75
C GLU A 181 50.58 -31.60 1.41
N ASP A 182 51.62 -32.29 0.96
CA ASP A 182 52.12 -33.56 1.53
C ASP A 182 53.02 -33.37 2.78
N ASP A 183 53.32 -32.12 3.20
CA ASP A 183 54.24 -31.83 4.28
C ASP A 183 53.69 -31.08 5.46
N ILE A 184 54.24 -31.37 6.65
CA ILE A 184 53.81 -31.06 8.04
C ILE A 184 54.04 -29.55 8.38
N GLU A 185 53.47 -28.61 7.62
CA GLU A 185 53.39 -27.20 8.04
C GLU A 185 52.02 -26.85 8.59
N PRO A 186 51.90 -25.83 9.44
CA PRO A 186 50.67 -25.63 10.22
C PRO A 186 49.47 -25.28 9.32
N HIS A 187 48.57 -26.25 9.15
CA HIS A 187 47.27 -26.09 8.48
C HIS A 187 46.31 -25.12 9.24
N GLN A 188 46.74 -24.57 10.35
CA GLN A 188 46.03 -23.68 11.22
C GLN A 188 45.38 -22.45 10.49
N PRO A 189 46.12 -21.73 9.58
CA PRO A 189 45.52 -20.59 8.89
C PRO A 189 44.40 -21.00 7.94
N MET A 190 44.49 -22.15 7.27
CA MET A 190 43.47 -22.66 6.34
C MET A 190 42.24 -23.15 7.07
N ILE A 191 42.42 -23.85 8.22
CA ILE A 191 41.35 -24.27 9.10
C ILE A 191 40.58 -23.02 9.63
N ALA A 192 41.33 -21.99 10.02
CA ALA A 192 40.72 -20.72 10.47
C ALA A 192 39.91 -20.02 9.37
N ILE A 193 40.33 -20.09 8.12
CA ILE A 193 39.59 -19.59 6.96
C ILE A 193 38.29 -20.38 6.77
N ILE A 194 38.37 -21.71 6.83
CA ILE A 194 37.19 -22.60 6.71
C ILE A 194 36.16 -22.29 7.81
N GLN A 195 36.63 -22.23 9.06
CA GLN A 195 35.79 -21.98 10.21
C GLN A 195 35.09 -20.60 10.13
N ARG A 196 35.83 -19.53 9.83
CA ARG A 196 35.27 -18.19 9.63
C ARG A 196 34.26 -18.13 8.50
N SER A 197 34.56 -18.80 7.38
CA SER A 197 33.66 -18.83 6.23
C SER A 197 32.35 -19.62 6.54
N ALA A 198 32.46 -20.74 7.27
CA ALA A 198 31.33 -21.54 7.70
C ALA A 198 30.44 -20.77 8.69
N SER A 199 31.05 -20.08 9.69
CA SER A 199 30.32 -19.23 10.64
C SER A 199 29.57 -18.12 9.93
N ARG A 200 30.22 -17.47 8.95
CA ARG A 200 29.58 -16.43 8.14
C ARG A 200 28.40 -16.97 7.31
N MET A 201 28.50 -18.16 6.75
CA MET A 201 27.37 -18.79 6.04
C MET A 201 26.22 -19.08 6.98
N ALA A 202 26.50 -19.57 8.20
CA ALA A 202 25.45 -19.80 9.20
C ALA A 202 24.71 -18.50 9.58
N GLU A 203 25.44 -17.41 9.76
CA GLU A 203 24.87 -16.09 10.02
C GLU A 203 23.98 -15.61 8.85
N LEU A 204 24.45 -15.73 7.62
CA LEU A 204 23.69 -15.38 6.42
C LEU A 204 22.40 -16.19 6.33
N ILE A 205 22.44 -17.51 6.58
CA ILE A 205 21.25 -18.38 6.58
C ILE A 205 20.26 -17.94 7.66
N ASN A 206 20.73 -17.64 8.87
CA ASN A 206 19.87 -17.18 9.96
C ASN A 206 19.17 -15.85 9.63
N ASN A 207 19.93 -14.90 9.07
CA ASN A 207 19.38 -13.61 8.63
C ASN A 207 18.31 -13.77 7.54
N ILE A 208 18.49 -14.71 6.63
CA ILE A 208 17.53 -15.09 5.59
C ILE A 208 16.26 -15.67 6.20
N MET A 209 16.42 -16.59 7.14
CA MET A 209 15.28 -17.23 7.82
C MET A 209 14.48 -16.22 8.63
N ASP A 210 15.15 -15.28 9.33
CA ASP A 210 14.50 -14.22 10.08
C ASP A 210 13.76 -13.24 9.14
N PHE A 211 14.38 -12.86 8.01
CA PHE A 211 13.73 -12.06 6.98
C PHE A 211 12.48 -12.75 6.41
N ALA A 212 12.59 -14.04 6.06
CA ALA A 212 11.47 -14.81 5.54
C ALA A 212 10.29 -14.88 6.53
N ARG A 213 10.57 -15.14 7.82
CA ARG A 213 9.56 -15.16 8.87
C ARG A 213 8.89 -13.80 9.07
N ALA A 214 9.67 -12.72 9.09
CA ALA A 214 9.15 -11.36 9.22
C ALA A 214 8.19 -10.98 8.08
N ARG A 215 8.48 -11.43 6.84
CA ARG A 215 7.67 -11.13 5.64
C ARG A 215 6.48 -12.07 5.43
N MET A 216 6.55 -13.33 5.86
CA MET A 216 5.48 -14.32 5.67
C MET A 216 4.32 -14.19 6.67
N GLY A 217 4.27 -13.10 7.45
CA GLY A 217 3.16 -12.79 8.36
C GLY A 217 3.18 -13.51 9.70
N SER A 218 4.11 -14.47 9.93
CA SER A 218 4.28 -15.11 11.24
C SER A 218 5.06 -14.26 12.24
N GLY A 219 5.77 -13.22 11.77
CA GLY A 219 6.63 -12.39 12.59
C GLY A 219 7.84 -13.12 13.17
N LEU A 220 8.73 -12.39 13.84
CA LEU A 220 9.76 -13.02 14.67
C LEU A 220 9.11 -13.54 15.95
N VAL A 221 9.35 -14.81 16.26
CA VAL A 221 8.93 -15.38 17.54
C VAL A 221 9.91 -14.94 18.62
N VAL A 222 9.41 -14.40 19.74
CA VAL A 222 10.19 -13.98 20.90
C VAL A 222 9.71 -14.68 22.16
N ASP A 223 10.63 -14.99 23.05
CA ASP A 223 10.37 -15.56 24.37
C ASP A 223 10.78 -14.50 25.42
N LEU A 224 9.84 -13.61 25.76
CA LEU A 224 10.07 -12.53 26.69
C LEU A 224 10.14 -13.04 28.13
N LYS A 225 11.28 -12.85 28.80
CA LYS A 225 11.54 -13.26 30.17
C LYS A 225 12.28 -12.18 30.94
N PRO A 226 12.10 -12.07 32.28
CA PRO A 226 12.98 -11.26 33.10
C PRO A 226 14.42 -11.75 32.94
N THR A 227 15.30 -10.93 32.44
CA THR A 227 16.68 -11.27 32.06
C THR A 227 17.67 -10.29 32.63
N GLU A 228 18.77 -10.77 33.19
CA GLU A 228 19.97 -9.97 33.52
C GLU A 228 20.74 -9.72 32.23
N ILE A 229 20.29 -8.68 31.51
CA ILE A 229 20.72 -8.45 30.11
C ILE A 229 22.14 -7.87 30.04
N ASP A 230 22.65 -7.27 31.11
CA ASP A 230 24.01 -6.73 31.21
C ASP A 230 25.07 -7.77 30.84
N MET A 231 24.99 -9.00 31.40
CA MET A 231 25.90 -10.08 31.11
C MET A 231 25.81 -10.52 29.64
N VAL A 232 24.60 -10.56 29.07
CA VAL A 232 24.38 -10.96 27.69
C VAL A 232 24.97 -9.91 26.73
N LEU A 233 24.77 -8.62 27.01
CA LEU A 233 25.35 -7.53 26.23
C LEU A 233 26.86 -7.52 26.29
N GLN A 234 27.45 -7.67 27.51
CA GLN A 234 28.89 -7.70 27.67
C GLN A 234 29.52 -8.88 26.91
N HIS A 235 28.90 -10.08 27.00
CA HIS A 235 29.38 -11.25 26.28
C HIS A 235 29.35 -11.02 24.74
N GLY A 236 28.25 -10.44 24.22
CA GLY A 236 28.14 -10.09 22.81
C GLY A 236 29.18 -9.06 22.33
N ILE A 237 29.53 -8.08 23.18
CA ILE A 237 30.58 -7.10 22.91
C ILE A 237 31.95 -7.78 22.83
N ASP A 238 32.26 -8.66 23.83
CA ASP A 238 33.54 -9.37 23.89
C ASP A 238 33.73 -10.31 22.68
N GLU A 239 32.68 -11.02 22.27
CA GLU A 239 32.71 -11.88 21.07
C GLU A 239 33.01 -11.08 19.80
N ILE A 240 32.38 -9.92 19.64
CA ILE A 240 32.63 -9.07 18.46
C ILE A 240 34.02 -8.47 18.52
N ALA A 241 34.51 -8.07 19.68
CA ALA A 241 35.85 -7.51 19.85
C ALA A 241 36.95 -8.49 19.40
N ILE A 242 36.76 -9.79 19.64
CA ILE A 242 37.68 -10.84 19.12
C ILE A 242 37.75 -10.82 17.61
N SER A 243 36.64 -10.57 16.93
CA SER A 243 36.56 -10.53 15.46
C SER A 243 37.14 -9.25 14.84
N TRP A 244 37.29 -8.20 15.66
CA TRP A 244 37.81 -6.87 15.26
C TRP A 244 38.92 -6.38 16.18
N PRO A 245 40.09 -7.07 16.21
CA PRO A 245 41.15 -6.80 17.19
C PRO A 245 41.79 -5.39 17.08
N ASP A 246 41.70 -4.78 15.91
CA ASP A 246 42.25 -3.44 15.66
C ASP A 246 41.25 -2.30 16.01
N ARG A 247 40.04 -2.64 16.50
CA ARG A 247 38.99 -1.67 16.80
C ARG A 247 38.75 -1.56 18.30
N VAL A 248 38.64 -0.33 18.78
CA VAL A 248 38.32 -0.06 20.19
C VAL A 248 36.79 0.01 20.35
N ILE A 249 36.27 -0.83 21.25
CA ILE A 249 34.88 -0.82 21.66
C ILE A 249 34.85 -0.44 23.15
N LEU A 250 34.11 0.61 23.50
CA LEU A 250 33.88 1.05 24.89
C LEU A 250 32.46 0.66 25.28
N SER A 251 32.32 0.08 26.50
CA SER A 251 31.01 -0.29 27.04
C SER A 251 30.70 0.53 28.29
N GLU A 252 29.53 1.14 28.34
CA GLU A 252 28.97 1.87 29.47
C GLU A 252 27.62 1.26 29.82
N ILE A 253 27.59 0.24 30.69
CA ILE A 253 26.39 -0.53 31.04
C ILE A 253 25.96 -0.22 32.45
N GLU A 254 24.79 0.43 32.63
CA GLU A 254 24.22 0.84 33.92
C GLU A 254 22.79 0.26 34.06
N ILE A 255 22.67 -1.05 34.20
CA ILE A 255 21.40 -1.74 34.35
C ILE A 255 21.26 -2.23 35.77
N HIS A 256 20.17 -1.87 36.45
CA HIS A 256 20.00 -2.11 37.89
C HIS A 256 18.86 -3.10 38.21
N GLU A 257 18.08 -3.48 37.19
CA GLU A 257 16.93 -4.38 37.35
C GLU A 257 16.80 -5.27 36.13
N PRO A 258 16.26 -6.51 36.27
CA PRO A 258 16.03 -7.39 35.15
C PRO A 258 15.14 -6.74 34.11
N VAL A 259 15.49 -6.93 32.83
CA VAL A 259 14.73 -6.43 31.69
C VAL A 259 13.87 -7.55 31.10
N HIS A 260 12.60 -7.28 30.87
CA HIS A 260 11.68 -8.28 30.30
C HIS A 260 11.86 -8.39 28.79
N CYS A 261 12.74 -9.30 28.34
CA CYS A 261 13.16 -9.38 26.94
C CYS A 261 13.54 -10.82 26.53
N ASP A 262 13.71 -11.01 25.21
CA ASP A 262 14.37 -12.20 24.66
C ASP A 262 15.88 -11.90 24.53
N ALA A 263 16.68 -12.53 25.40
CA ALA A 263 18.13 -12.33 25.49
C ALA A 263 18.85 -12.59 24.14
N HIS A 264 18.47 -13.66 23.44
CA HIS A 264 19.08 -14.03 22.17
C HIS A 264 18.81 -12.98 21.07
N ARG A 265 17.58 -12.48 21.02
CA ARG A 265 17.19 -11.45 20.07
C ARG A 265 17.83 -10.10 20.37
N LEU A 266 17.96 -9.71 21.65
CA LEU A 266 18.69 -8.48 21.98
C LEU A 266 20.20 -8.60 21.71
N ALA A 267 20.81 -9.77 21.94
CA ALA A 267 22.18 -10.02 21.52
C ALA A 267 22.36 -9.89 19.99
N GLN A 268 21.43 -10.43 19.22
CA GLN A 268 21.38 -10.30 17.75
C GLN A 268 21.24 -8.85 17.31
N LEU A 269 20.34 -8.06 17.95
CA LEU A 269 20.21 -6.63 17.69
C LEU A 269 21.51 -5.88 17.96
N LEU A 270 22.13 -6.10 19.10
CA LEU A 270 23.42 -5.51 19.44
C LEU A 270 24.49 -5.86 18.41
N SER A 271 24.61 -7.14 18.04
CA SER A 271 25.55 -7.60 17.03
C SER A 271 25.36 -6.89 15.68
N ASN A 272 24.12 -6.74 15.22
CA ASN A 272 23.80 -6.03 13.99
C ASN A 272 24.20 -4.54 14.03
N LEU A 273 23.90 -3.87 15.15
CA LEU A 273 24.25 -2.46 15.33
C LEU A 273 25.77 -2.26 15.46
N LEU A 274 26.46 -3.12 16.22
CA LEU A 274 27.91 -3.08 16.37
C LEU A 274 28.64 -3.36 15.06
N ALA A 275 28.25 -4.39 14.31
CA ALA A 275 28.82 -4.70 13.00
C ALA A 275 28.67 -3.52 12.03
N ASN A 276 27.51 -2.86 12.06
CA ASN A 276 27.29 -1.65 11.27
C ASN A 276 28.23 -0.51 11.69
N ALA A 277 28.34 -0.22 12.99
CA ALA A 277 29.18 0.84 13.55
C ALA A 277 30.67 0.58 13.27
N LEU A 278 31.15 -0.65 13.37
CA LEU A 278 32.54 -1.04 13.10
C LEU A 278 32.88 -0.96 11.62
N THR A 279 31.93 -1.27 10.74
CA THR A 279 32.10 -1.23 9.28
C THR A 279 32.11 0.19 8.73
N HIS A 280 31.22 1.05 9.21
CA HIS A 280 30.99 2.40 8.68
C HIS A 280 31.68 3.50 9.52
N GLY A 281 32.02 3.20 10.77
CA GLY A 281 32.72 4.14 11.64
C GLY A 281 34.18 4.35 11.22
N THR A 282 34.72 5.52 11.57
CA THR A 282 36.12 5.87 11.35
C THR A 282 37.04 4.88 12.07
N PRO A 283 38.04 4.28 11.40
CA PRO A 283 38.88 3.20 11.98
C PRO A 283 39.57 3.58 13.29
N ASP A 284 40.10 4.78 13.39
CA ASP A 284 40.89 5.26 14.55
C ASP A 284 40.03 5.79 15.69
N LYS A 285 38.70 5.72 15.57
CA LYS A 285 37.77 6.20 16.60
C LYS A 285 37.07 5.03 17.28
N PRO A 286 36.82 5.14 18.61
CA PRO A 286 36.10 4.08 19.31
C PRO A 286 34.63 4.01 18.89
N VAL A 287 34.07 2.80 18.95
CA VAL A 287 32.64 2.57 18.96
C VAL A 287 32.21 2.50 20.43
N VAL A 288 31.13 3.20 20.79
CA VAL A 288 30.64 3.25 22.18
C VAL A 288 29.29 2.53 22.25
N VAL A 289 29.17 1.58 23.15
CA VAL A 289 27.91 0.92 23.52
C VAL A 289 27.47 1.46 24.87
N ARG A 290 26.26 2.03 24.90
CA ARG A 290 25.61 2.47 26.15
C ARG A 290 24.34 1.67 26.38
N ALA A 291 24.20 1.14 27.58
CA ALA A 291 22.96 0.51 27.99
C ALA A 291 22.56 1.00 29.39
N SER A 292 21.28 1.34 29.56
CA SER A 292 20.80 1.79 30.88
C SER A 292 19.32 1.44 31.09
N SER A 293 18.96 1.24 32.39
CA SER A 293 17.57 1.13 32.81
C SER A 293 17.24 2.32 33.68
N LYS A 294 16.59 3.36 33.12
CA LYS A 294 16.25 4.62 33.80
C LYS A 294 14.87 5.12 33.39
N ASN A 295 14.16 5.75 34.32
CA ASN A 295 12.86 6.41 34.05
C ASN A 295 11.79 5.49 33.45
N GLY A 296 11.79 4.20 33.80
CA GLY A 296 10.82 3.21 33.29
C GLY A 296 11.11 2.71 31.87
N PHE A 297 12.31 2.99 31.34
CA PHE A 297 12.75 2.52 30.03
C PHE A 297 14.10 1.81 30.12
N PHE A 298 14.25 0.76 29.33
CA PHE A 298 15.53 0.22 28.93
C PHE A 298 15.97 0.88 27.62
N GLU A 299 17.20 1.42 27.59
CA GLU A 299 17.79 2.03 26.42
C GLU A 299 19.15 1.39 26.12
N LEU A 300 19.33 0.96 24.87
CA LEU A 300 20.58 0.44 24.32
C LEU A 300 20.98 1.30 23.13
N SER A 301 22.18 1.91 23.18
CA SER A 301 22.67 2.75 22.10
C SER A 301 24.03 2.26 21.60
N VAL A 302 24.24 2.30 20.29
CA VAL A 302 25.53 2.08 19.65
C VAL A 302 25.92 3.35 18.90
N ILE A 303 27.08 3.88 19.21
CA ILE A 303 27.56 5.19 18.78
C ILE A 303 28.89 5.03 18.06
N ASN A 304 29.02 5.60 16.88
CA ASN A 304 30.29 5.68 16.16
C ASN A 304 30.49 7.07 15.54
N GLN A 305 31.74 7.42 15.29
CA GLN A 305 32.08 8.59 14.48
C GLN A 305 32.31 8.13 13.04
N GLY A 306 31.89 8.93 12.06
CA GLY A 306 32.01 8.58 10.65
C GLY A 306 31.42 9.63 9.73
N ILE A 307 31.21 9.27 8.46
CA ILE A 307 30.53 10.14 7.50
C ILE A 307 29.07 10.23 7.90
N PRO A 308 28.50 11.45 8.03
CA PRO A 308 27.09 11.62 8.38
C PRO A 308 26.16 10.94 7.38
N ILE A 309 25.11 10.32 7.90
CA ILE A 309 24.06 9.72 7.08
C ILE A 309 23.14 10.85 6.57
N PRO A 310 22.95 10.99 5.25
CA PRO A 310 22.03 11.98 4.72
C PRO A 310 20.60 11.78 5.23
N SER A 311 19.91 12.87 5.58
CA SER A 311 18.53 12.79 6.09
C SER A 311 17.57 12.06 5.14
N SER A 312 17.80 12.16 3.83
CA SER A 312 17.02 11.44 2.81
C SER A 312 17.23 9.93 2.81
N SER A 313 18.32 9.45 3.44
CA SER A 313 18.65 8.03 3.55
C SER A 313 18.17 7.41 4.86
N ILE A 314 17.95 8.22 5.90
CA ILE A 314 17.58 7.73 7.24
C ILE A 314 16.32 6.85 7.20
N GLU A 315 15.27 7.28 6.51
CA GLU A 315 14.02 6.52 6.38
C GLU A 315 14.20 5.16 5.67
N LYS A 316 15.22 5.06 4.82
CA LYS A 316 15.49 3.86 4.03
C LYS A 316 16.43 2.88 4.70
N LEU A 317 17.14 3.28 5.76
CA LEU A 317 18.13 2.43 6.44
C LEU A 317 17.56 1.12 6.98
N PHE A 318 16.32 1.14 7.41
CA PHE A 318 15.62 -0.02 7.98
C PHE A 318 14.87 -0.86 6.93
N LEU A 319 14.90 -0.45 5.65
CA LEU A 319 14.36 -1.28 4.58
C LEU A 319 15.31 -2.43 4.24
N PRO A 320 14.78 -3.63 3.92
CA PRO A 320 15.62 -4.77 3.57
C PRO A 320 16.43 -4.51 2.30
N PHE A 321 17.64 -5.09 2.23
CA PHE A 321 18.56 -4.99 1.09
C PHE A 321 19.05 -3.58 0.77
N THR A 322 18.84 -2.61 1.67
CA THR A 322 19.34 -1.24 1.51
C THR A 322 20.85 -1.23 1.73
N ARG A 323 21.59 -0.69 0.77
CA ARG A 323 23.03 -0.45 0.85
C ARG A 323 23.30 0.97 0.41
N GLU A 324 23.99 1.77 1.22
CA GLU A 324 24.48 3.07 0.77
C GLU A 324 25.70 2.89 -0.13
N GLY A 325 25.68 3.60 -1.26
CA GLY A 325 26.58 3.41 -2.37
C GLY A 325 28.04 3.71 -2.11
N GLY A 326 28.91 2.88 -2.67
CA GLY A 326 30.26 3.17 -3.09
C GLY A 326 31.39 2.72 -2.16
N ARG A 327 32.03 1.65 -2.49
CA ARG A 327 33.39 1.17 -2.15
C ARG A 327 33.67 0.40 -0.86
N ALA A 328 33.02 0.65 0.29
CA ALA A 328 33.46 -0.01 1.53
C ALA A 328 32.62 -1.22 1.93
N SER A 329 31.39 -1.36 1.48
CA SER A 329 30.47 -2.38 1.98
C SER A 329 30.20 -3.50 0.96
N ARG A 330 31.26 -4.25 0.60
CA ARG A 330 31.09 -5.51 -0.15
C ARG A 330 30.65 -6.68 0.72
N GLN A 331 30.43 -6.49 2.02
CA GLN A 331 30.15 -7.56 2.97
C GLN A 331 28.79 -7.37 3.65
N GLY A 332 27.84 -8.27 3.38
CA GLY A 332 26.54 -8.40 4.07
C GLY A 332 25.34 -8.18 3.18
N LEU A 333 24.22 -8.84 3.55
CA LEU A 333 22.96 -8.87 2.79
C LEU A 333 22.16 -7.53 2.81
N GLY A 334 22.57 -6.54 3.61
CA GLY A 334 21.75 -5.35 3.87
C GLY A 334 20.47 -5.68 4.68
N LEU A 335 20.52 -6.75 5.48
CA LEU A 335 19.40 -7.21 6.31
C LEU A 335 19.61 -6.88 7.79
N GLY A 336 20.81 -6.54 8.24
CA GLY A 336 21.12 -6.37 9.67
C GLY A 336 20.24 -5.30 10.34
N LEU A 337 20.15 -4.10 9.76
CA LEU A 337 19.29 -3.01 10.30
C LEU A 337 17.81 -3.32 10.17
N PHE A 338 17.38 -3.99 9.10
CA PHE A 338 16.00 -4.47 8.98
C PHE A 338 15.67 -5.48 10.09
N ILE A 339 16.55 -6.46 10.35
CA ILE A 339 16.35 -7.45 11.43
C ILE A 339 16.34 -6.76 12.80
N ALA A 340 17.24 -5.78 13.02
CA ALA A 340 17.24 -4.98 14.24
C ALA A 340 15.91 -4.22 14.44
N SER A 341 15.33 -3.66 13.38
CA SER A 341 14.02 -3.00 13.45
C SER A 341 12.88 -3.98 13.73
N GLU A 342 12.93 -5.18 13.16
CA GLU A 342 11.94 -6.22 13.44
C GLU A 342 12.04 -6.77 14.87
N ILE A 343 13.27 -6.92 15.41
CA ILE A 343 13.49 -7.26 16.82
C ILE A 343 12.91 -6.16 17.73
N ALA A 344 13.14 -4.89 17.42
CA ALA A 344 12.54 -3.79 18.18
C ALA A 344 11.01 -3.85 18.14
N ARG A 345 10.42 -4.07 16.98
CA ARG A 345 8.97 -4.17 16.80
C ARG A 345 8.34 -5.27 17.67
N VAL A 346 8.94 -6.46 17.71
CA VAL A 346 8.38 -7.59 18.49
C VAL A 346 8.63 -7.44 20.01
N HIS A 347 9.55 -6.58 20.43
CA HIS A 347 9.76 -6.17 21.81
C HIS A 347 8.94 -4.93 22.20
N HIS A 348 8.03 -4.45 21.34
CA HIS A 348 7.28 -3.21 21.54
C HIS A 348 8.18 -1.99 21.83
N ALA A 349 9.35 -1.98 21.20
CA ALA A 349 10.40 -0.98 21.37
C ALA A 349 10.50 -0.10 20.12
N GLU A 350 11.09 1.08 20.30
CA GLU A 350 11.45 1.98 19.22
C GLU A 350 12.94 1.83 18.88
N LEU A 351 13.27 1.71 17.59
CA LEU A 351 14.63 1.80 17.08
C LEU A 351 14.77 3.08 16.25
N SER A 352 15.61 3.97 16.69
CA SER A 352 15.84 5.28 16.07
C SER A 352 17.32 5.48 15.72
N VAL A 353 17.60 6.43 14.83
CA VAL A 353 18.94 6.83 14.45
C VAL A 353 19.04 8.35 14.40
N SER A 354 20.12 8.89 14.95
CA SER A 354 20.56 10.27 14.75
C SER A 354 21.97 10.28 14.17
N SER A 355 22.24 11.15 13.21
CA SER A 355 23.54 11.25 12.56
C SER A 355 23.83 12.70 12.20
N ASP A 356 24.99 13.19 12.68
CA ASP A 356 25.51 14.51 12.40
C ASP A 356 27.04 14.44 12.11
N GLU A 357 27.70 15.59 12.04
CA GLU A 357 29.15 15.68 11.79
C GLU A 357 30.01 15.13 12.92
N GLN A 358 29.42 14.91 14.11
CA GLN A 358 30.15 14.44 15.30
C GLN A 358 30.00 12.94 15.47
N GLU A 359 28.77 12.41 15.35
CA GLU A 359 28.48 11.01 15.62
C GLU A 359 27.26 10.50 14.87
N THR A 360 27.25 9.18 14.66
CA THR A 360 26.04 8.42 14.31
C THR A 360 25.66 7.56 15.50
N LYS A 361 24.42 7.71 15.99
CA LYS A 361 23.88 7.00 17.15
C LYS A 361 22.62 6.23 16.75
N PHE A 362 22.65 4.93 16.90
CA PHE A 362 21.47 4.07 16.86
C PHE A 362 20.99 3.84 18.28
N THR A 363 19.69 3.98 18.53
CA THR A 363 19.09 3.86 19.87
C THR A 363 17.88 2.93 19.82
N PHE A 364 17.95 1.83 20.58
CA PHE A 364 16.84 0.97 20.91
C PHE A 364 16.27 1.39 22.26
N ARG A 365 14.97 1.66 22.34
CA ARG A 365 14.28 2.09 23.57
C ARG A 365 13.01 1.30 23.80
N MET A 366 12.92 0.64 24.94
CA MET A 366 11.83 -0.25 25.33
C MET A 366 11.28 0.12 26.70
N PRO A 367 9.95 0.15 26.93
CA PRO A 367 9.39 0.30 28.28
C PRO A 367 9.78 -0.91 29.14
N LEU A 368 10.13 -0.67 30.43
CA LEU A 368 10.45 -1.75 31.37
C LEU A 368 9.21 -2.49 31.89
N ASN A 369 8.07 -1.80 31.89
CA ASN A 369 6.77 -2.38 32.31
C ASN A 369 5.89 -2.49 31.07
N LEU A 370 5.72 -3.69 30.57
CA LEU A 370 4.72 -4.08 29.57
C LEU A 370 3.53 -4.73 30.26
#